data_e4238d54ad527f3e854d27b88f6dccb3
#
_entry.id   e4238d54ad527f3e854d27b88f6dccb3
#
_cell.length_a   1.000
_cell.length_b   1.000
_cell.length_c   1.000
_cell.angle_alpha   90.00
_cell.angle_beta   90.00
_cell.angle_gamma   90.00
#
_symmetry.space_group_name_H-M   'P 1'
#
loop_
_entity.id
_entity.type
_entity.pdbx_description
1 polymer ?
#
loop_
_entity_poly.entity_id
_entity_poly.type
_entity_poly.pdbx_seq_one_letter_code
_entity_poly.pdbx_strand_id
1 'polypeptide(L)'
;MAIVQNEDTRKPSKDYQPIEDYAIIGDLHTVALVGKDGSIDWCCIPRFDSPSVFGALLDTNKGGFFRISPRINDGIKIGHRQLYLPETNILITRFLTADGVGEITDFMPVKLSRQIDHQHN
;
A
#
# COMPACT_ATOMS: atom_id res chain seq x y z
N MET A 1 -5.69 7.38 -13.62
CA MET A 1 -4.96 7.21 -12.33
C MET A 1 -3.98 8.35 -12.11
N ALA A 2 -3.83 8.76 -10.88
CA ALA A 2 -2.85 9.75 -10.48
C ALA A 2 -1.91 9.13 -9.45
N ILE A 3 -0.64 9.51 -9.48
CA ILE A 3 0.35 9.08 -8.50
C ILE A 3 0.65 10.27 -7.61
N VAL A 4 0.52 10.09 -6.30
CA VAL A 4 0.80 11.13 -5.30
C VAL A 4 1.80 10.55 -4.30
N GLN A 5 2.90 11.27 -4.10
CA GLN A 5 3.95 10.85 -3.19
C GLN A 5 4.38 12.05 -2.33
N ASN A 6 4.34 11.87 -1.02
CA ASN A 6 4.76 12.88 -0.05
C ASN A 6 4.02 14.22 -0.15
N GLU A 7 2.89 14.24 -0.79
CA GLU A 7 2.04 15.42 -0.83
C GLU A 7 0.87 15.23 0.12
N ASP A 8 0.54 16.29 0.84
CA ASP A 8 -0.57 16.27 1.74
C ASP A 8 -1.85 16.61 0.97
N THR A 9 -2.50 15.57 0.44
CA THR A 9 -3.82 15.69 -0.17
C THR A 9 -4.93 15.26 0.78
N ARG A 10 -4.58 14.89 2.00
CA ARG A 10 -5.53 14.43 3.02
C ARG A 10 -5.98 15.63 3.83
N LYS A 11 -7.28 15.61 4.19
CA LYS A 11 -7.82 16.65 5.06
C LYS A 11 -7.23 16.51 6.45
N PRO A 12 -6.79 17.61 7.09
CA PRO A 12 -6.17 17.53 8.41
C PRO A 12 -7.02 16.85 9.47
N SER A 13 -8.33 16.99 9.40
CA SER A 13 -9.24 16.40 10.38
C SER A 13 -9.45 14.91 10.22
N LYS A 14 -8.91 14.30 9.14
CA LYS A 14 -9.06 12.89 8.84
C LYS A 14 -7.70 12.27 8.52
N ASP A 15 -6.74 12.58 9.33
CA ASP A 15 -5.36 12.29 9.02
C ASP A 15 -5.05 10.80 8.98
N TYR A 16 -5.74 10.01 9.78
CA TYR A 16 -5.42 8.59 9.92
C TYR A 16 -6.58 7.74 9.46
N GLN A 17 -6.29 6.79 8.58
CA GLN A 17 -7.27 5.77 8.24
C GLN A 17 -7.43 4.79 9.40
N PRO A 18 -8.64 4.24 9.61
CA PRO A 18 -8.81 3.14 10.55
C PRO A 18 -7.88 1.98 10.18
N ILE A 19 -7.35 1.29 11.19
CA ILE A 19 -6.41 0.20 10.94
C ILE A 19 -7.05 -0.94 10.14
N GLU A 20 -8.34 -1.13 10.27
CA GLU A 20 -9.07 -2.14 9.51
C GLU A 20 -9.14 -1.84 8.01
N ASP A 21 -8.81 -0.62 7.60
CA ASP A 21 -8.78 -0.24 6.18
C ASP A 21 -7.44 -0.48 5.53
N TYR A 22 -6.51 -1.13 6.23
CA TYR A 22 -5.22 -1.51 5.68
C TYR A 22 -5.15 -3.01 5.43
N ALA A 23 -4.54 -3.36 4.32
CA ALA A 23 -4.12 -4.73 4.04
C ALA A 23 -2.59 -4.81 4.07
N ILE A 24 -2.07 -6.02 4.14
CA ILE A 24 -0.64 -6.26 4.32
C ILE A 24 -0.10 -6.99 3.10
N ILE A 25 1.03 -6.52 2.58
CA ILE A 25 1.86 -7.29 1.66
C ILE A 25 3.23 -7.48 2.31
N GLY A 26 3.89 -8.58 2.01
CA GLY A 26 5.19 -8.88 2.62
C GLY A 26 5.95 -9.97 1.90
N ASP A 27 7.23 -10.08 2.26
CA ASP A 27 8.16 -11.06 1.68
C ASP A 27 8.82 -11.94 2.74
N LEU A 28 8.27 -12.00 3.95
CA LEU A 28 8.79 -12.69 5.13
C LEU A 28 9.94 -11.95 5.82
N HIS A 29 10.43 -10.86 5.26
CA HIS A 29 11.50 -10.04 5.86
C HIS A 29 10.99 -8.67 6.27
N THR A 30 10.02 -8.16 5.55
CA THR A 30 9.35 -6.90 5.84
C THR A 30 7.91 -6.95 5.35
N VAL A 31 7.16 -5.92 5.70
CA VAL A 31 5.79 -5.75 5.25
C VAL A 31 5.55 -4.32 4.83
N ALA A 32 4.51 -4.11 4.04
CA ALA A 32 3.95 -2.80 3.79
C ALA A 32 2.47 -2.82 4.12
N LEU A 33 1.97 -1.70 4.61
CA LEU A 33 0.54 -1.50 4.87
C LEU A 33 -0.05 -0.69 3.74
N VAL A 34 -1.02 -1.30 3.06
CA VAL A 34 -1.67 -0.75 1.88
C VAL A 34 -3.10 -0.38 2.22
N GLY A 35 -3.40 0.90 2.17
CA GLY A 35 -4.74 1.40 2.46
C GLY A 35 -5.70 1.21 1.29
N LYS A 36 -6.98 1.19 1.59
CA LYS A 36 -8.05 1.10 0.58
C LYS A 36 -8.03 2.26 -0.39
N ASP A 37 -7.44 3.38 0.00
CA ASP A 37 -7.31 4.56 -0.85
C ASP A 37 -6.14 4.46 -1.84
N GLY A 38 -5.46 3.32 -1.89
CA GLY A 38 -4.31 3.09 -2.77
C GLY A 38 -3.00 3.61 -2.20
N SER A 39 -2.94 3.97 -0.91
CA SER A 39 -1.73 4.48 -0.29
C SER A 39 -0.92 3.36 0.36
N ILE A 40 0.39 3.54 0.36
CA ILE A 40 1.31 2.78 1.21
C ILE A 40 1.75 3.75 2.30
N ASP A 41 1.28 3.51 3.51
CA ASP A 41 1.49 4.40 4.66
C ASP A 41 2.52 3.87 5.64
N TRP A 42 2.99 2.66 5.43
CA TRP A 42 4.06 2.07 6.22
C TRP A 42 4.86 1.11 5.38
N CYS A 43 6.16 1.24 5.39
CA CYS A 43 7.07 0.30 4.75
C CYS A 43 8.48 0.51 5.24
N CYS A 44 9.13 -0.55 5.71
CA CYS A 44 10.55 -0.57 6.03
C CYS A 44 11.24 -1.53 5.06
N ILE A 45 12.31 -1.11 4.45
CA ILE A 45 13.04 -1.92 3.47
C ILE A 45 14.52 -1.91 3.85
N PRO A 46 15.20 -3.04 3.82
CA PRO A 46 14.73 -4.38 3.40
C PRO A 46 14.12 -5.23 4.51
N ARG A 47 14.12 -4.76 5.75
CA ARG A 47 13.71 -5.56 6.91
C ARG A 47 12.77 -4.76 7.81
N PHE A 48 12.07 -5.45 8.70
CA PHE A 48 11.18 -4.83 9.68
C PHE A 48 11.87 -3.79 10.55
N ASP A 49 13.12 -4.03 10.88
CA ASP A 49 13.89 -3.15 11.76
C ASP A 49 14.69 -2.08 11.00
N SER A 50 14.54 -2.03 9.69
CA SER A 50 15.14 -0.98 8.88
C SER A 50 14.40 0.33 9.06
N PRO A 51 15.04 1.47 8.81
CA PRO A 51 14.32 2.76 8.82
C PRO A 51 13.15 2.75 7.85
N SER A 52 12.05 3.37 8.23
CA SER A 52 10.85 3.40 7.40
C SER A 52 11.07 4.28 6.17
N VAL A 53 10.70 3.75 5.01
CA VAL A 53 10.65 4.52 3.76
C VAL A 53 9.39 5.38 3.75
N PHE A 54 8.27 4.80 4.19
CA PHE A 54 7.01 5.50 4.36
C PHE A 54 6.52 5.26 5.78
N GLY A 55 6.08 6.31 6.45
CA GLY A 55 5.65 6.23 7.83
C GLY A 55 4.44 7.09 8.17
N ALA A 56 3.61 7.42 7.17
CA ALA A 56 2.42 8.22 7.40
C ALA A 56 1.46 7.58 8.40
N LEU A 57 1.55 6.27 8.62
CA LEU A 57 0.78 5.57 9.64
C LEU A 57 1.00 6.16 11.03
N LEU A 58 2.23 6.60 11.32
CA LEU A 58 2.60 7.15 12.63
C LEU A 58 2.52 8.68 12.65
N ASP A 59 2.80 9.32 11.53
CA ASP A 59 2.77 10.78 11.43
C ASP A 59 2.38 11.16 9.99
N THR A 60 1.14 11.56 9.82
CA THR A 60 0.59 11.88 8.51
C THR A 60 1.27 13.09 7.86
N ASN A 61 1.86 13.97 8.65
CA ASN A 61 2.48 15.18 8.13
C ASN A 61 3.95 14.98 7.74
N LYS A 62 4.66 14.10 8.44
CA LYS A 62 6.10 13.95 8.29
C LYS A 62 6.53 12.57 7.82
N GLY A 63 5.67 11.57 7.98
CA GLY A 63 6.04 10.18 7.74
C GLY A 63 6.20 9.82 6.28
N GLY A 64 5.54 10.54 5.38
CA GLY A 64 5.55 10.25 3.97
C GLY A 64 4.67 9.05 3.59
N PHE A 65 4.22 9.04 2.36
CA PHE A 65 3.42 7.96 1.82
C PHE A 65 3.60 7.89 0.31
N PHE A 66 3.21 6.75 -0.25
CA PHE A 66 3.09 6.57 -1.70
C PHE A 66 1.64 6.23 -2.01
N ARG A 67 1.04 6.86 -3.02
CA ARG A 67 -0.35 6.58 -3.35
C ARG A 67 -0.58 6.58 -4.86
N ILE A 68 -1.33 5.59 -5.30
CA ILE A 68 -1.90 5.52 -6.64
C ILE A 68 -3.41 5.49 -6.47
N SER A 69 -4.10 6.43 -7.05
CA SER A 69 -5.56 6.50 -6.93
C SER A 69 -6.17 7.17 -8.15
N PRO A 70 -7.47 6.96 -8.40
CA PRO A 70 -8.16 7.72 -9.43
C PRO A 70 -8.15 9.19 -9.11
N ARG A 71 -8.14 10.00 -10.14
CA ARG A 71 -8.32 11.44 -9.96
C ARG A 71 -9.74 11.70 -9.47
N ILE A 72 -9.86 12.41 -8.36
CA ILE A 72 -11.15 12.72 -7.78
C ILE A 72 -11.60 14.06 -8.32
N ASN A 73 -12.79 14.07 -8.95
CA ASN A 73 -13.50 15.30 -9.28
C ASN A 73 -14.60 15.52 -8.25
N ASP A 74 -14.92 16.77 -7.98
CA ASP A 74 -15.96 17.11 -7.02
C ASP A 74 -17.29 16.41 -7.32
N GLY A 75 -17.88 15.80 -6.30
CA GLY A 75 -19.17 15.15 -6.41
C GLY A 75 -19.16 13.72 -6.90
N ILE A 76 -18.00 13.16 -7.24
CA ILE A 76 -17.89 11.77 -7.67
C ILE A 76 -17.56 10.90 -6.46
N LYS A 77 -18.39 9.89 -6.24
CA LYS A 77 -18.13 8.88 -5.23
C LYS A 77 -17.28 7.77 -5.83
N ILE A 78 -16.24 7.39 -5.09
CA ILE A 78 -15.36 6.28 -5.46
C ILE A 78 -15.59 5.16 -4.48
N GLY A 79 -15.98 3.99 -4.98
CA GLY A 79 -16.01 2.78 -4.20
C GLY A 79 -14.62 2.18 -4.11
N HIS A 80 -14.28 1.63 -2.96
CA HIS A 80 -13.00 1.00 -2.71
C HIS A 80 -13.20 -0.45 -2.30
N ARG A 81 -12.37 -1.33 -2.82
CA ARG A 81 -12.41 -2.73 -2.43
C ARG A 81 -11.02 -3.32 -2.48
N GLN A 82 -10.67 -4.07 -1.44
CA GLN A 82 -9.41 -4.83 -1.41
C GLN A 82 -9.69 -6.30 -1.24
N LEU A 83 -8.91 -7.12 -1.94
CA LEU A 83 -8.98 -8.56 -1.82
C LEU A 83 -7.62 -9.15 -2.18
N TYR A 84 -7.36 -10.34 -1.64
CA TYR A 84 -6.21 -11.13 -2.06
C TYR A 84 -6.64 -12.12 -3.14
N LEU A 85 -5.76 -12.35 -4.12
CA LEU A 85 -5.97 -13.47 -5.02
C LEU A 85 -5.95 -14.77 -4.20
N PRO A 86 -6.84 -15.74 -4.52
CA PRO A 86 -6.91 -16.97 -3.75
C PRO A 86 -5.55 -17.67 -3.66
N GLU A 87 -5.21 -18.11 -2.44
CA GLU A 87 -3.98 -18.84 -2.13
C GLU A 87 -2.71 -18.09 -2.45
N THR A 88 -2.77 -16.76 -2.45
CA THR A 88 -1.60 -15.92 -2.68
C THR A 88 -1.56 -14.79 -1.67
N ASN A 89 -0.41 -14.11 -1.61
CA ASN A 89 -0.26 -12.84 -0.90
C ASN A 89 -0.23 -11.64 -1.87
N ILE A 90 -0.87 -11.81 -3.02
CA ILE A 90 -1.06 -10.75 -4.00
C ILE A 90 -2.32 -9.99 -3.66
N LEU A 91 -2.17 -8.71 -3.40
CA LEU A 91 -3.27 -7.82 -3.02
C LEU A 91 -3.78 -7.05 -4.23
N ILE A 92 -5.08 -7.03 -4.40
CA ILE A 92 -5.74 -6.23 -5.42
C ILE A 92 -6.55 -5.15 -4.72
N THR A 93 -6.31 -3.90 -5.09
CA THR A 93 -7.10 -2.75 -4.66
C THR A 93 -7.89 -2.25 -5.84
N ARG A 94 -9.22 -2.23 -5.73
CA ARG A 94 -10.12 -1.77 -6.78
C ARG A 94 -10.73 -0.44 -6.43
N PHE A 95 -10.82 0.40 -7.44
CA PHE A 95 -11.55 1.66 -7.39
C PHE A 95 -12.71 1.58 -8.36
N LEU A 96 -13.92 1.80 -7.85
CA LEU A 96 -15.15 1.71 -8.63
C LEU A 96 -15.68 3.12 -8.83
N THR A 97 -15.76 3.54 -10.08
CA THR A 97 -16.31 4.85 -10.44
C THR A 97 -17.38 4.66 -11.50
N ALA A 98 -18.15 5.72 -11.74
CA ALA A 98 -19.16 5.69 -12.81
C ALA A 98 -18.54 5.46 -14.19
N ASP A 99 -17.28 5.86 -14.38
CA ASP A 99 -16.60 5.78 -15.67
C ASP A 99 -15.85 4.47 -15.87
N GLY A 100 -15.69 3.68 -14.83
CA GLY A 100 -14.98 2.41 -14.95
C GLY A 100 -14.41 1.91 -13.65
N VAL A 101 -13.57 0.89 -13.79
CA VAL A 101 -12.91 0.22 -12.66
C VAL A 101 -11.41 0.33 -12.86
N GLY A 102 -10.71 0.80 -11.83
CA GLY A 102 -9.27 0.77 -11.78
C GLY A 102 -8.79 -0.29 -10.80
N GLU A 103 -7.70 -0.96 -11.11
CA GLU A 103 -7.11 -1.96 -10.23
C GLU A 103 -5.63 -1.70 -10.05
N ILE A 104 -5.18 -1.88 -8.80
CA ILE A 104 -3.76 -1.90 -8.46
C ILE A 104 -3.46 -3.27 -7.91
N THR A 105 -2.39 -3.88 -8.42
CA THR A 105 -1.91 -5.17 -7.94
C THR A 105 -0.61 -4.95 -7.19
N ASP A 106 -0.61 -5.28 -5.91
CA ASP A 106 0.55 -5.10 -5.02
C ASP A 106 1.03 -6.44 -4.51
N PHE A 107 2.33 -6.66 -4.56
CA PHE A 107 2.94 -7.86 -4.00
C PHE A 107 4.43 -7.63 -3.74
N MET A 108 4.98 -8.43 -2.84
CA MET A 108 6.41 -8.52 -2.62
C MET A 108 6.88 -9.92 -2.98
N PRO A 109 7.82 -10.07 -3.93
CA PRO A 109 8.34 -11.38 -4.27
C PRO A 109 9.08 -12.01 -3.08
N VAL A 110 8.86 -13.28 -2.85
CA VAL A 110 9.53 -14.04 -1.80
C VAL A 110 10.73 -14.76 -2.39
N LYS A 111 11.92 -14.54 -1.79
CA LYS A 111 13.11 -15.27 -2.20
C LYS A 111 13.10 -16.67 -1.61
N LEU A 112 13.39 -17.66 -2.43
CA LEU A 112 13.45 -19.03 -1.98
C LEU A 112 14.73 -19.30 -1.21
N SER A 113 14.61 -20.07 -0.14
CA SER A 113 15.73 -20.37 0.75
C SER A 113 16.87 -21.12 0.07
N ARG A 114 16.60 -21.86 -0.99
CA ARG A 114 17.65 -22.60 -1.69
C ARG A 114 18.71 -21.70 -2.30
N GLN A 115 18.42 -20.43 -2.49
CA GLN A 115 19.43 -19.47 -2.92
C GLN A 115 20.53 -19.31 -1.88
N ILE A 116 20.18 -19.52 -0.63
CA ILE A 116 21.13 -19.49 0.46
C ILE A 116 22.03 -20.71 0.41
N ASP A 117 21.46 -21.86 0.04
CA ASP A 117 22.22 -23.10 -0.05
C ASP A 117 23.33 -23.02 -1.09
N HIS A 118 23.09 -22.32 -2.19
CA HIS A 118 24.11 -22.14 -3.21
C HIS A 118 25.29 -21.33 -2.74
N GLN A 119 25.11 -20.53 -1.75
CA GLN A 119 26.17 -19.68 -1.21
C GLN A 119 27.13 -20.44 -0.31
N HIS A 120 26.74 -21.61 0.13
CA HIS A 120 27.54 -22.42 1.01
C HIS A 120 28.54 -23.36 0.26
N ASN A 121 28.39 -23.40 -1.02
CA ASN A 121 29.28 -24.25 -1.85
C ASN A 121 30.36 -23.42 -2.56
#